data_c666cc3f1ba177390f5e898602ac1044
#
_entry.id   c666cc3f1ba177390f5e898602ac1044
#
_cell.length_a   1.000
_cell.length_b   1.000
_cell.length_c   1.000
_cell.angle_alpha   90.00
_cell.angle_beta   90.00
_cell.angle_gamma   90.00
#
_symmetry.space_group_name_H-M   'P 1'
#
loop_
_entity.id
_entity.type
_entity.pdbx_description
1 polymer ?
#
loop_
_entity_poly.entity_id
_entity_poly.type
_entity_poly.pdbx_seq_one_letter_code
_entity_poly.pdbx_strand_id
1 'polypeptide(L)'
;MSKIVFGLILGALSLLADSGAGVQWTAPPAWKAEAQRPMRLATYMVTPGAECGVYFFGAGQGGSVEANLDRWIGQFLQPNGKPSKDVAKVAKRTIHGWPVTTVDVSGAYTGMGGPTAPAGPMIPGYRLLGAIVEGPQGSVFFKFTGLAKTVAANQAAFDKMLESLAPVR
;
A
#
# COMPACT_ATOMS: atom_id res chain seq x y z
N MET A 1 55.19 15.84 -12.86
CA MET A 1 53.79 15.91 -13.31
C MET A 1 53.00 14.76 -12.66
N SER A 2 52.36 15.02 -11.52
CA SER A 2 51.62 14.00 -10.78
C SER A 2 50.16 13.95 -11.27
N LYS A 3 49.71 12.80 -11.80
CA LYS A 3 48.33 12.58 -12.22
C LYS A 3 47.53 12.12 -11.00
N ILE A 4 46.67 13.01 -10.49
CA ILE A 4 45.71 12.64 -9.45
C ILE A 4 44.53 11.92 -10.15
N VAL A 5 44.40 10.64 -9.89
CA VAL A 5 43.25 9.85 -10.31
C VAL A 5 42.14 10.04 -9.27
N PHE A 6 41.10 10.79 -9.63
CA PHE A 6 39.88 10.90 -8.80
C PHE A 6 39.09 9.60 -8.98
N GLY A 7 39.17 8.71 -7.99
CA GLY A 7 38.33 7.52 -7.92
C GLY A 7 36.90 7.94 -7.53
N LEU A 8 35.97 7.75 -8.48
CA LEU A 8 34.54 7.92 -8.24
C LEU A 8 34.05 6.74 -7.37
N ILE A 9 33.90 6.96 -6.07
CA ILE A 9 33.25 5.97 -5.20
C ILE A 9 31.75 6.04 -5.48
N LEU A 10 31.25 5.12 -6.30
CA LEU A 10 29.84 4.86 -6.46
C LEU A 10 29.34 4.20 -5.16
N GLY A 11 28.84 4.98 -4.23
CA GLY A 11 28.15 4.47 -3.05
C GLY A 11 26.89 3.73 -3.50
N ALA A 12 26.89 2.39 -3.43
CA ALA A 12 25.68 1.62 -3.56
C ALA A 12 24.76 1.99 -2.38
N LEU A 13 23.69 2.74 -2.64
CA LEU A 13 22.59 2.87 -1.69
C LEU A 13 22.01 1.46 -1.53
N SER A 14 22.34 0.79 -0.44
CA SER A 14 21.63 -0.42 -0.03
C SER A 14 20.19 -0.03 0.28
N LEU A 15 19.27 -0.34 -0.62
CA LEU A 15 17.84 -0.31 -0.36
C LEU A 15 17.57 -1.34 0.75
N LEU A 16 17.41 -0.87 1.97
CA LEU A 16 17.03 -1.72 3.08
C LEU A 16 15.62 -2.25 2.80
N ALA A 17 15.46 -3.57 2.83
CA ALA A 17 14.17 -4.20 2.74
C ALA A 17 13.47 -4.10 4.10
N ASP A 18 12.23 -3.64 4.10
CA ASP A 18 11.35 -3.73 5.26
C ASP A 18 10.75 -5.13 5.35
N SER A 19 10.38 -5.57 6.55
CA SER A 19 9.82 -6.91 6.73
C SER A 19 8.87 -6.99 7.91
N GLY A 20 7.99 -7.99 7.85
CA GLY A 20 7.10 -8.38 8.92
C GLY A 20 6.21 -9.55 8.51
N ALA A 21 5.75 -10.32 9.47
CA ALA A 21 4.88 -11.49 9.25
C ALA A 21 5.44 -12.52 8.24
N GLY A 22 6.77 -12.67 8.17
CA GLY A 22 7.44 -13.57 7.24
C GLY A 22 7.57 -13.05 5.80
N VAL A 23 7.12 -11.83 5.54
CA VAL A 23 7.17 -11.15 4.25
C VAL A 23 8.15 -10.00 4.31
N GLN A 24 9.01 -9.84 3.30
CA GLN A 24 9.84 -8.66 3.10
C GLN A 24 9.46 -7.94 1.82
N TRP A 25 9.70 -6.63 1.77
CA TRP A 25 9.46 -5.78 0.61
C TRP A 25 10.48 -4.63 0.57
N THR A 26 10.66 -4.04 -0.59
CA THR A 26 11.49 -2.85 -0.78
C THR A 26 10.61 -1.64 -1.01
N ALA A 27 10.63 -0.70 -0.06
CA ALA A 27 9.88 0.54 -0.20
C ALA A 27 10.48 1.42 -1.31
N PRO A 28 9.65 2.16 -2.07
CA PRO A 28 10.15 3.13 -3.03
C PRO A 28 11.05 4.18 -2.34
N PRO A 29 12.24 4.48 -2.87
CA PRO A 29 13.22 5.36 -2.20
C PRO A 29 12.74 6.81 -2.04
N ALA A 30 11.77 7.23 -2.85
CA ALA A 30 11.18 8.56 -2.75
C ALA A 30 10.09 8.67 -1.67
N TRP A 31 9.66 7.55 -1.09
CA TRP A 31 8.64 7.54 -0.05
C TRP A 31 9.29 7.68 1.32
N LYS A 32 8.73 8.57 2.15
CA LYS A 32 9.28 8.85 3.47
C LYS A 32 8.70 7.89 4.50
N ALA A 33 9.55 7.03 5.08
CA ALA A 33 9.16 6.19 6.19
C ALA A 33 8.83 7.04 7.43
N GLU A 34 7.73 6.69 8.10
CA GLU A 34 7.26 7.32 9.34
C GLU A 34 7.57 6.43 10.55
N ALA A 35 7.49 7.01 11.74
CA ALA A 35 7.61 6.27 12.98
C ALA A 35 6.57 5.15 13.08
N GLN A 36 6.95 4.07 13.74
CA GLN A 36 6.09 2.91 13.92
C GLN A 36 4.78 3.28 14.64
N ARG A 37 3.67 2.77 14.14
CA ARG A 37 2.33 2.95 14.69
C ARG A 37 1.74 1.59 15.10
N PRO A 38 0.85 1.55 16.08
CA PRO A 38 0.17 0.31 16.47
C PRO A 38 -0.49 -0.39 15.28
N MET A 39 -0.39 -1.72 15.21
CA MET A 39 -0.97 -2.59 14.18
C MET A 39 -0.43 -2.36 12.76
N ARG A 40 0.57 -1.49 12.58
CA ARG A 40 1.24 -1.27 11.30
C ARG A 40 2.66 -1.83 11.35
N LEU A 41 3.04 -2.56 10.32
CA LEU A 41 4.42 -2.98 10.08
C LEU A 41 5.26 -1.83 9.56
N ALA A 42 4.66 -0.98 8.71
CA ALA A 42 5.29 0.21 8.17
C ALA A 42 4.25 1.27 7.78
N THR A 43 4.70 2.51 7.70
CA THR A 43 3.94 3.65 7.15
C THR A 43 4.88 4.50 6.32
N TYR A 44 4.46 4.85 5.11
CA TYR A 44 5.20 5.71 4.20
C TYR A 44 4.34 6.91 3.80
N MET A 45 4.86 8.11 3.99
CA MET A 45 4.27 9.32 3.44
C MET A 45 4.71 9.53 2.01
N VAL A 46 3.73 9.81 1.15
CA VAL A 46 3.91 10.06 -0.29
C VAL A 46 3.35 11.43 -0.61
N THR A 47 4.22 12.41 -0.76
CA THR A 47 3.81 13.80 -1.00
C THR A 47 3.48 14.05 -2.47
N PRO A 48 2.47 14.93 -2.73
CA PRO A 48 1.58 15.53 -1.76
C PRO A 48 0.35 14.64 -1.45
N GLY A 49 -0.01 14.53 -0.17
CA GLY A 49 -1.34 14.09 0.26
C GLY A 49 -1.69 12.62 0.01
N ALA A 50 -0.71 11.70 0.13
CA ALA A 50 -0.97 10.26 0.13
C ALA A 50 -0.12 9.54 1.19
N GLU A 51 -0.59 8.38 1.62
CA GLU A 51 0.05 7.50 2.59
C GLU A 51 -0.06 6.05 2.13
N CYS A 52 1.01 5.28 2.29
CA CYS A 52 0.96 3.83 2.19
C CYS A 52 1.19 3.20 3.56
N GLY A 53 0.16 2.55 4.10
CA GLY A 53 0.25 1.76 5.32
C GLY A 53 0.39 0.28 5.01
N VAL A 54 1.27 -0.41 5.74
CA VAL A 54 1.41 -1.86 5.71
C VAL A 54 0.96 -2.42 7.05
N TYR A 55 -0.02 -3.34 7.04
CA TYR A 55 -0.68 -3.82 8.25
C TYR A 55 -0.56 -5.34 8.38
N PHE A 56 -0.49 -5.78 9.63
CA PHE A 56 -0.63 -7.18 10.02
C PHE A 56 -1.38 -7.25 11.34
N PHE A 57 -2.44 -8.03 11.39
CA PHE A 57 -3.32 -8.13 12.55
C PHE A 57 -3.10 -9.42 13.38
N GLY A 58 -2.14 -10.24 12.99
CA GLY A 58 -1.88 -11.55 13.59
C GLY A 58 -2.33 -12.70 12.68
N ALA A 59 -1.80 -13.88 12.95
CA ALA A 59 -2.15 -15.10 12.20
C ALA A 59 -3.65 -15.42 12.35
N GLY A 60 -4.34 -15.60 11.22
CA GLY A 60 -5.78 -15.85 11.19
C GLY A 60 -6.66 -14.66 11.57
N GLN A 61 -6.06 -13.48 11.77
CA GLN A 61 -6.76 -12.24 12.10
C GLN A 61 -6.84 -11.30 10.88
N GLY A 62 -7.62 -10.22 11.00
CA GLY A 62 -7.75 -9.21 9.95
C GLY A 62 -8.91 -9.44 8.98
N GLY A 63 -9.62 -10.55 9.10
CA GLY A 63 -10.77 -10.89 8.24
C GLY A 63 -10.39 -11.49 6.90
N SER A 64 -11.38 -11.92 6.12
CA SER A 64 -11.18 -12.50 4.79
C SER A 64 -10.75 -11.45 3.76
N VAL A 65 -10.20 -11.89 2.65
CA VAL A 65 -9.84 -11.02 1.52
C VAL A 65 -11.07 -10.24 1.05
N GLU A 66 -12.19 -10.92 0.85
CA GLU A 66 -13.45 -10.32 0.38
C GLU A 66 -13.97 -9.25 1.36
N ALA A 67 -13.99 -9.53 2.65
CA ALA A 67 -14.45 -8.58 3.67
C ALA A 67 -13.58 -7.30 3.70
N ASN A 68 -12.28 -7.44 3.47
CA ASN A 68 -11.37 -6.31 3.37
C ASN A 68 -11.57 -5.49 2.10
N LEU A 69 -11.76 -6.17 0.95
CA LEU A 69 -12.10 -5.49 -0.31
C LEU A 69 -13.40 -4.70 -0.18
N ASP A 70 -14.46 -5.32 0.32
CA ASP A 70 -15.75 -4.67 0.52
C ASP A 70 -15.64 -3.44 1.43
N ARG A 71 -14.87 -3.56 2.52
CA ARG A 71 -14.61 -2.45 3.45
C ARG A 71 -13.83 -1.31 2.78
N TRP A 72 -12.80 -1.62 2.01
CA TRP A 72 -11.97 -0.60 1.34
C TRP A 72 -12.73 0.10 0.22
N ILE A 73 -13.46 -0.65 -0.60
CA ILE A 73 -14.31 -0.10 -1.67
C ILE A 73 -15.44 0.74 -1.07
N GLY A 74 -16.04 0.28 0.03
CA GLY A 74 -17.11 0.98 0.74
C GLY A 74 -16.69 2.32 1.38
N GLN A 75 -15.39 2.61 1.47
CA GLN A 75 -14.86 3.91 1.91
C GLN A 75 -14.94 5.00 0.81
N PHE A 76 -15.41 4.66 -0.37
CA PHE A 76 -15.53 5.57 -1.50
C PHE A 76 -16.97 5.76 -1.93
N LEU A 77 -17.32 6.99 -2.28
CA LEU A 77 -18.61 7.36 -2.90
C LEU A 77 -18.38 7.87 -4.31
N GLN A 78 -19.28 7.50 -5.22
CA GLN A 78 -19.20 7.96 -6.60
C GLN A 78 -20.06 9.22 -6.80
N PRO A 79 -19.58 10.21 -7.60
CA PRO A 79 -20.32 11.45 -7.86
C PRO A 79 -21.71 11.24 -8.46
N ASN A 80 -21.90 10.13 -9.18
CA ASN A 80 -23.15 9.77 -9.83
C ASN A 80 -24.09 8.91 -8.95
N GLY A 81 -23.72 8.68 -7.67
CA GLY A 81 -24.49 7.85 -6.73
C GLY A 81 -24.46 6.35 -7.01
N LYS A 82 -23.69 5.88 -8.01
CA LYS A 82 -23.52 4.45 -8.27
C LYS A 82 -22.65 3.79 -7.19
N PRO A 83 -22.82 2.48 -6.94
CA PRO A 83 -21.93 1.75 -6.03
C PRO A 83 -20.47 1.81 -6.48
N SER A 84 -19.55 2.08 -5.54
CA SER A 84 -18.11 2.12 -5.86
C SER A 84 -17.56 0.77 -6.34
N LYS A 85 -18.23 -0.31 -6.00
CA LYS A 85 -17.86 -1.64 -6.47
C LYS A 85 -18.05 -1.82 -7.99
N ASP A 86 -18.89 -1.02 -8.64
CA ASP A 86 -19.10 -1.07 -10.11
C ASP A 86 -17.91 -0.44 -10.87
N VAL A 87 -17.11 0.39 -10.20
CA VAL A 87 -15.94 1.05 -10.77
C VAL A 87 -14.62 0.52 -10.22
N ALA A 88 -14.66 -0.23 -9.13
CA ALA A 88 -13.47 -0.84 -8.54
C ALA A 88 -12.91 -1.94 -9.46
N LYS A 89 -11.60 -1.98 -9.58
CA LYS A 89 -10.87 -3.01 -10.32
C LYS A 89 -10.19 -3.94 -9.33
N VAL A 90 -10.55 -5.20 -9.34
CA VAL A 90 -9.95 -6.24 -8.50
C VAL A 90 -9.21 -7.22 -9.39
N ALA A 91 -7.98 -7.55 -9.04
CA ALA A 91 -7.16 -8.53 -9.75
C ALA A 91 -6.48 -9.48 -8.77
N LYS A 92 -6.23 -10.71 -9.22
CA LYS A 92 -5.50 -11.73 -8.46
C LYS A 92 -4.25 -12.13 -9.22
N ARG A 93 -3.15 -12.28 -8.51
CA ARG A 93 -1.88 -12.78 -9.05
C ARG A 93 -1.14 -13.59 -7.99
N THR A 94 -0.06 -14.24 -8.37
CA THR A 94 0.82 -14.97 -7.45
C THR A 94 2.20 -14.31 -7.47
N ILE A 95 2.75 -14.02 -6.29
CA ILE A 95 4.11 -13.49 -6.13
C ILE A 95 4.83 -14.40 -5.13
N HIS A 96 5.96 -14.97 -5.51
CA HIS A 96 6.71 -15.95 -4.72
C HIS A 96 5.86 -17.11 -4.15
N GLY A 97 4.84 -17.55 -4.90
CA GLY A 97 3.92 -18.62 -4.47
C GLY A 97 2.79 -18.14 -3.56
N TRP A 98 2.75 -16.89 -3.16
CA TRP A 98 1.68 -16.33 -2.34
C TRP A 98 0.56 -15.73 -3.20
N PRO A 99 -0.72 -16.02 -2.90
CA PRO A 99 -1.82 -15.31 -3.51
C PRO A 99 -1.75 -13.82 -3.13
N VAL A 100 -1.91 -12.96 -4.13
CA VAL A 100 -1.98 -11.50 -3.94
C VAL A 100 -3.22 -10.98 -4.64
N THR A 101 -4.14 -10.42 -3.87
CA THR A 101 -5.33 -9.75 -4.40
C THR A 101 -5.14 -8.25 -4.34
N THR A 102 -5.29 -7.57 -5.47
CA THR A 102 -5.17 -6.11 -5.57
C THR A 102 -6.51 -5.47 -5.84
N VAL A 103 -6.68 -4.24 -5.38
CA VAL A 103 -7.85 -3.39 -5.64
C VAL A 103 -7.42 -1.99 -6.02
N ASP A 104 -8.14 -1.40 -6.97
CA ASP A 104 -8.00 -0.01 -7.40
C ASP A 104 -9.38 0.63 -7.42
N VAL A 105 -9.60 1.66 -6.63
CA VAL A 105 -10.86 2.39 -6.56
C VAL A 105 -10.60 3.89 -6.36
N SER A 106 -11.35 4.71 -7.09
CA SER A 106 -11.32 6.17 -6.99
C SER A 106 -12.70 6.71 -6.63
N GLY A 107 -12.75 7.91 -6.06
CA GLY A 107 -13.99 8.58 -5.71
C GLY A 107 -13.80 9.60 -4.61
N ALA A 108 -14.91 9.99 -3.97
CA ALA A 108 -14.87 10.77 -2.74
C ALA A 108 -14.63 9.83 -1.55
N TYR A 109 -13.57 10.08 -0.81
CA TYR A 109 -13.14 9.24 0.32
C TYR A 109 -13.81 9.69 1.61
N THR A 110 -14.46 8.76 2.31
CA THR A 110 -15.19 9.02 3.55
C THR A 110 -14.38 8.74 4.82
N GLY A 111 -13.13 8.33 4.67
CA GLY A 111 -12.25 7.98 5.79
C GLY A 111 -12.48 6.57 6.33
N MET A 112 -11.78 6.25 7.42
CA MET A 112 -11.86 4.95 8.10
C MET A 112 -13.03 4.91 9.12
N GLY A 113 -14.18 5.46 8.76
CA GLY A 113 -15.39 5.32 9.57
C GLY A 113 -15.89 3.88 9.54
N GLY A 114 -15.90 3.19 10.69
CA GLY A 114 -16.67 1.95 10.84
C GLY A 114 -18.16 2.27 10.89
N PRO A 115 -19.05 1.26 10.91
CA PRO A 115 -20.50 1.46 10.91
C PRO A 115 -21.05 2.29 12.09
N THR A 116 -20.25 2.53 13.11
CA THR A 116 -20.57 3.32 14.30
C THR A 116 -19.77 4.61 14.46
N ALA A 117 -18.81 4.87 13.56
CA ALA A 117 -18.06 6.12 13.58
C ALA A 117 -18.81 7.20 12.79
N PRO A 118 -18.85 8.47 13.27
CA PRO A 118 -19.36 9.55 12.44
C PRO A 118 -18.60 9.59 11.13
N ALA A 119 -19.33 9.72 10.01
CA ALA A 119 -18.73 9.88 8.70
C ALA A 119 -17.74 11.06 8.77
N GLY A 120 -16.46 10.79 8.48
CA GLY A 120 -15.47 11.84 8.35
C GLY A 120 -15.81 12.77 7.18
N PRO A 121 -15.14 13.93 7.06
CA PRO A 121 -15.35 14.82 5.93
C PRO A 121 -15.10 14.05 4.64
N MET A 122 -16.03 14.16 3.70
CA MET A 122 -15.91 13.57 2.37
C MET A 122 -14.82 14.30 1.58
N ILE A 123 -13.75 13.60 1.20
CA ILE A 123 -12.63 14.18 0.47
C ILE A 123 -12.72 13.75 -1.00
N PRO A 124 -13.11 14.65 -1.92
CA PRO A 124 -13.20 14.31 -3.33
C PRO A 124 -11.81 14.08 -3.96
N GLY A 125 -11.78 13.37 -5.08
CA GLY A 125 -10.56 13.19 -5.86
C GLY A 125 -9.51 12.30 -5.20
N TYR A 126 -9.94 11.31 -4.43
CA TYR A 126 -9.07 10.30 -3.81
C TYR A 126 -9.04 9.01 -4.62
N ARG A 127 -7.97 8.25 -4.44
CA ARG A 127 -7.78 6.90 -4.98
C ARG A 127 -7.10 6.01 -3.95
N LEU A 128 -7.47 4.74 -3.98
CA LEU A 128 -6.84 3.68 -3.22
C LEU A 128 -6.30 2.63 -4.19
N LEU A 129 -5.04 2.28 -4.01
CA LEU A 129 -4.43 1.04 -4.49
C LEU A 129 -4.17 0.17 -3.27
N GLY A 130 -4.84 -0.98 -3.22
CA GLY A 130 -4.69 -1.94 -2.13
C GLY A 130 -4.11 -3.25 -2.62
N ALA A 131 -3.39 -3.94 -1.75
CA ALA A 131 -2.97 -5.31 -1.97
C ALA A 131 -3.09 -6.12 -0.69
N ILE A 132 -3.61 -7.33 -0.79
CA ILE A 132 -3.68 -8.31 0.29
C ILE A 132 -2.81 -9.47 -0.12
N VAL A 133 -1.74 -9.71 0.66
CA VAL A 133 -0.76 -10.76 0.44
C VAL A 133 -1.04 -11.87 1.45
N GLU A 134 -1.45 -13.04 0.97
CA GLU A 134 -1.68 -14.21 1.83
C GLU A 134 -0.34 -14.90 2.10
N GLY A 135 0.42 -14.31 3.03
CA GLY A 135 1.78 -14.69 3.38
C GLY A 135 1.86 -15.87 4.38
N PRO A 136 3.08 -16.29 4.74
CA PRO A 136 3.31 -17.51 5.52
C PRO A 136 2.82 -17.44 6.97
N GLN A 137 2.69 -16.25 7.55
CA GLN A 137 2.19 -16.05 8.92
C GLN A 137 0.79 -15.43 8.96
N GLY A 138 0.14 -15.26 7.80
CA GLY A 138 -1.18 -14.65 7.64
C GLY A 138 -1.16 -13.51 6.63
N SER A 139 -2.29 -12.85 6.47
CA SER A 139 -2.45 -11.80 5.48
C SER A 139 -1.73 -10.51 5.89
N VAL A 140 -0.93 -9.98 4.97
CA VAL A 140 -0.31 -8.65 5.05
C VAL A 140 -1.04 -7.71 4.09
N PHE A 141 -1.42 -6.55 4.60
CA PHE A 141 -2.29 -5.61 3.90
C PHE A 141 -1.51 -4.35 3.54
N PHE A 142 -1.38 -4.06 2.25
CA PHE A 142 -0.80 -2.82 1.73
C PHE A 142 -1.92 -1.90 1.29
N LYS A 143 -2.02 -0.71 1.88
CA LYS A 143 -3.07 0.26 1.58
C LYS A 143 -2.46 1.61 1.23
N PHE A 144 -2.39 1.91 -0.07
CA PHE A 144 -1.89 3.18 -0.60
C PHE A 144 -3.07 4.07 -0.97
N THR A 145 -3.30 5.12 -0.20
CA THR A 145 -4.49 5.98 -0.30
C THR A 145 -4.11 7.44 -0.25
N GLY A 146 -4.74 8.26 -1.06
CA GLY A 146 -4.54 9.71 -1.04
C GLY A 146 -5.14 10.41 -2.26
N LEU A 147 -4.64 11.61 -2.54
CA LEU A 147 -5.02 12.35 -3.74
C LEU A 147 -4.82 11.50 -4.98
N ALA A 148 -5.85 11.35 -5.80
CA ALA A 148 -5.83 10.47 -6.98
C ALA A 148 -4.66 10.77 -7.92
N LYS A 149 -4.30 12.03 -8.07
CA LYS A 149 -3.16 12.48 -8.88
C LYS A 149 -1.82 11.96 -8.31
N THR A 150 -1.63 12.03 -6.99
CA THR A 150 -0.42 11.53 -6.33
C THR A 150 -0.34 10.02 -6.41
N VAL A 151 -1.45 9.32 -6.16
CA VAL A 151 -1.51 7.86 -6.26
C VAL A 151 -1.22 7.41 -7.69
N ALA A 152 -1.80 8.08 -8.69
CA ALA A 152 -1.54 7.78 -10.10
C ALA A 152 -0.06 7.96 -10.48
N ALA A 153 0.58 9.06 -10.04
CA ALA A 153 2.00 9.33 -10.30
C ALA A 153 2.94 8.31 -9.63
N ASN A 154 2.48 7.63 -8.58
CA ASN A 154 3.26 6.66 -7.81
C ASN A 154 2.80 5.19 -8.01
N GLN A 155 1.88 4.94 -8.93
CA GLN A 155 1.36 3.58 -9.17
C GLN A 155 2.49 2.61 -9.57
N ALA A 156 3.37 2.98 -10.49
CA ALA A 156 4.48 2.14 -10.90
C ALA A 156 5.46 1.85 -9.75
N ALA A 157 5.64 2.80 -8.83
CA ALA A 157 6.45 2.60 -7.63
C ALA A 157 5.79 1.60 -6.66
N PHE A 158 4.47 1.70 -6.47
CA PHE A 158 3.70 0.74 -5.68
C PHE A 158 3.74 -0.67 -6.29
N ASP A 159 3.58 -0.79 -7.61
CA ASP A 159 3.67 -2.07 -8.31
C ASP A 159 5.04 -2.72 -8.13
N LYS A 160 6.13 -1.96 -8.27
CA LYS A 160 7.50 -2.45 -8.00
C LYS A 160 7.71 -2.87 -6.55
N MET A 161 7.12 -2.17 -5.59
CA MET A 161 7.14 -2.56 -4.18
C MET A 161 6.47 -3.93 -3.99
N LEU A 162 5.32 -4.18 -4.62
CA LEU A 162 4.67 -5.49 -4.58
C LEU A 162 5.47 -6.57 -5.32
N GLU A 163 6.11 -6.25 -6.43
CA GLU A 163 6.98 -7.18 -7.16
C GLU A 163 8.23 -7.58 -6.36
N SER A 164 8.66 -6.74 -5.41
CA SER A 164 9.79 -7.00 -4.52
C SER A 164 9.46 -7.92 -3.35
N LEU A 165 8.18 -8.30 -3.17
CA LEU A 165 7.75 -9.22 -2.10
C LEU A 165 8.55 -10.52 -2.16
N ALA A 166 9.11 -10.92 -1.01
CA ALA A 166 9.89 -12.15 -0.89
C ALA A 166 9.80 -12.72 0.55
N PRO A 167 10.12 -14.00 0.76
CA PRO A 167 10.29 -14.54 2.12
C PRO A 167 11.41 -13.80 2.86
N VAL A 168 11.22 -13.58 4.16
CA VAL A 168 12.30 -13.15 5.04
C VAL A 168 13.33 -14.27 5.11
N ARG A 169 14.60 -13.93 4.83
CA ARG A 169 15.75 -14.85 4.87
C ARG A 169 16.28 -15.00 6.29
#